data_de94c0554ed97ae41c50c12b171058b3
#
_entry.id   de94c0554ed97ae41c50c12b171058b3
#
_cell.length_a   1.000
_cell.length_b   1.000
_cell.length_c   1.000
_cell.angle_alpha   90.00
_cell.angle_beta   90.00
_cell.angle_gamma   90.00
#
_symmetry.space_group_name_H-M   'P 1'
#
loop_
_entity.id
_entity.type
_entity.pdbx_description
1 polymer ?
#
loop_
_entity_poly.entity_id
_entity_poly.type
_entity_poly.pdbx_seq_one_letter_code
_entity_poly.pdbx_strand_id
1 'polypeptide(L)'
;MEEAYSMQVTFRQAEDYPVDLYYLMDLSKSMEDDKESLSKLGAQLAEEMQKITKNFKLGXGSFVDKVVMPYVSTVPEKLQAPCKDCASPYGFRNALPLTSNADAFAKKVQNAPVSGNLDAPEGGFDAIMQAIVCQEKHQLEAGARRLLVFSTDAGFHYAGDGKLGGIVKPNDGKCHMDDDGEYYTHSTLQDYPSVSQVSIPTFLSTCSYKIFLIFFLH
;
A
#
# COMPACT_ATOMS: atom_id res chain seq x y z
N MET A 1 51.83 5.94 21.65
CA MET A 1 50.62 5.96 22.54
C MET A 1 49.53 6.67 21.82
N GLU A 2 48.41 5.99 21.56
CA GLU A 2 47.22 6.63 21.00
C GLU A 2 46.45 7.30 22.09
N GLU A 3 46.15 8.59 21.92
CA GLU A 3 45.27 9.31 22.83
C GLU A 3 43.83 8.97 22.57
N ALA A 4 43.11 8.53 23.59
CA ALA A 4 41.66 8.27 23.47
C ALA A 4 40.89 9.57 23.65
N TYR A 5 40.09 9.90 22.65
CA TYR A 5 39.19 11.06 22.71
C TYR A 5 37.77 10.57 22.99
N SER A 6 37.11 11.19 23.96
CA SER A 6 35.72 10.88 24.24
C SER A 6 34.85 12.09 23.83
N MET A 7 33.72 11.80 23.19
CA MET A 7 32.73 12.81 22.81
C MET A 7 31.39 12.41 23.40
N GLN A 8 30.79 13.30 24.14
CA GLN A 8 29.45 13.09 24.69
C GLN A 8 28.42 13.68 23.71
N VAL A 9 27.53 12.82 23.20
CA VAL A 9 26.44 13.23 22.32
C VAL A 9 25.13 13.12 23.09
N THR A 10 24.45 14.25 23.27
CA THR A 10 23.15 14.30 23.90
C THR A 10 22.09 14.48 22.82
N PHE A 11 21.10 13.59 22.78
CA PHE A 11 19.98 13.77 21.87
C PHE A 11 18.67 13.75 22.66
N ARG A 12 17.68 14.46 22.14
CA ARG A 12 16.34 14.50 22.70
C ARG A 12 15.36 14.12 21.58
N GLN A 13 14.47 13.19 21.87
CA GLN A 13 13.42 12.85 20.94
C GLN A 13 12.49 14.06 20.77
N ALA A 14 12.17 14.39 19.52
CA ALA A 14 11.24 15.48 19.24
C ALA A 14 9.84 15.09 19.74
N GLU A 15 9.21 16.00 20.45
CA GLU A 15 7.84 15.84 20.91
C GLU A 15 6.88 16.08 19.73
N ASP A 16 5.82 15.29 19.65
CA ASP A 16 4.78 15.39 18.62
C ASP A 16 5.33 15.44 17.18
N TYR A 17 6.35 14.61 16.92
CA TYR A 17 6.92 14.50 15.56
C TYR A 17 5.82 14.02 14.59
N PRO A 18 5.64 14.69 13.44
CA PRO A 18 4.58 14.33 12.50
C PRO A 18 4.79 12.92 11.92
N VAL A 19 3.74 12.12 11.91
CA VAL A 19 3.77 10.74 11.39
C VAL A 19 2.63 10.54 10.39
N ASP A 20 2.98 10.13 9.19
CA ASP A 20 2.03 9.71 8.15
C ASP A 20 2.06 8.18 8.07
N LEU A 21 0.95 7.53 8.41
CA LEU A 21 0.81 6.07 8.30
C LEU A 21 -0.19 5.75 7.19
N TYR A 22 0.27 5.00 6.21
CA TYR A 22 -0.57 4.51 5.11
C TYR A 22 -0.73 3.00 5.23
N TYR A 23 -1.98 2.54 5.32
CA TYR A 23 -2.33 1.13 5.43
C TYR A 23 -2.73 0.61 4.05
N LEU A 24 -1.97 -0.34 3.53
CA LEU A 24 -2.15 -0.92 2.21
C LEU A 24 -2.61 -2.36 2.36
N MET A 25 -3.84 -2.62 1.97
CA MET A 25 -4.54 -3.88 2.22
C MET A 25 -4.67 -4.70 0.94
N ASP A 26 -4.29 -5.97 1.02
CA ASP A 26 -4.71 -6.97 0.07
C ASP A 26 -6.21 -7.21 0.27
N LEU A 27 -6.99 -7.05 -0.79
CA LEU A 27 -8.43 -7.34 -0.77
C LEU A 27 -8.80 -8.39 -1.82
N SER A 28 -7.87 -9.28 -2.14
CA SER A 28 -8.17 -10.50 -2.89
C SER A 28 -9.15 -11.38 -2.10
N LYS A 29 -9.79 -12.33 -2.78
CA LYS A 29 -10.85 -13.17 -2.18
C LYS A 29 -10.35 -14.02 -1.03
N SER A 30 -9.08 -14.44 -1.06
CA SER A 30 -8.47 -15.22 0.03
C SER A 30 -8.49 -14.47 1.37
N MET A 31 -8.38 -13.13 1.34
CA MET A 31 -8.40 -12.28 2.52
C MET A 31 -9.78 -12.10 3.15
N GLU A 32 -10.84 -12.72 2.60
CA GLU A 32 -12.21 -12.56 3.14
C GLU A 32 -12.32 -13.03 4.59
N ASP A 33 -11.68 -14.14 4.91
CA ASP A 33 -11.70 -14.70 6.27
C ASP A 33 -10.85 -13.84 7.24
N ASP A 34 -9.90 -13.08 6.72
CA ASP A 34 -9.05 -12.18 7.49
C ASP A 34 -9.63 -10.76 7.62
N LYS A 35 -10.76 -10.48 6.99
CA LYS A 35 -11.36 -9.14 6.97
C LYS A 35 -11.60 -8.57 8.38
N GLU A 36 -12.04 -9.41 9.30
CA GLU A 36 -12.21 -9.00 10.70
C GLU A 36 -10.85 -8.64 11.35
N SER A 37 -9.81 -9.43 11.05
CA SER A 37 -8.46 -9.17 11.54
C SER A 37 -7.88 -7.88 10.93
N LEU A 38 -8.11 -7.64 9.64
CA LEU A 38 -7.72 -6.38 8.96
C LEU A 38 -8.40 -5.17 9.63
N SER A 39 -9.69 -5.31 9.90
CA SER A 39 -10.48 -4.25 10.56
C SER A 39 -9.95 -3.96 11.97
N LYS A 40 -9.69 -4.99 12.75
CA LYS A 40 -9.12 -4.86 14.10
C LYS A 40 -7.74 -4.21 14.05
N LEU A 41 -6.90 -4.64 13.11
CA LEU A 41 -5.57 -4.06 12.92
C LEU A 41 -5.66 -2.57 12.58
N GLY A 42 -6.56 -2.19 11.67
CA GLY A 42 -6.78 -0.78 11.32
C GLY A 42 -7.18 0.06 12.53
N ALA A 43 -8.11 -0.46 13.34
CA ALA A 43 -8.54 0.23 14.57
C ALA A 43 -7.39 0.35 15.58
N GLN A 44 -6.61 -0.73 15.77
CA GLN A 44 -5.44 -0.73 16.66
C GLN A 44 -4.37 0.25 16.19
N LEU A 45 -4.10 0.32 14.88
CA LEU A 45 -3.15 1.27 14.33
C LEU A 45 -3.56 2.71 14.66
N ALA A 46 -4.85 3.03 14.50
CA ALA A 46 -5.38 4.36 14.81
C ALA A 46 -5.23 4.68 16.31
N GLU A 47 -5.57 3.73 17.16
CA GLU A 47 -5.48 3.88 18.63
C GLU A 47 -4.02 4.06 19.09
N GLU A 48 -3.11 3.20 18.59
CA GLU A 48 -1.70 3.27 18.98
C GLU A 48 -1.03 4.54 18.48
N MET A 49 -1.40 5.01 17.29
CA MET A 49 -0.88 6.28 16.77
C MET A 49 -1.24 7.45 17.69
N GLN A 50 -2.47 7.49 18.19
CA GLN A 50 -2.94 8.55 19.10
C GLN A 50 -2.15 8.58 20.41
N LYS A 51 -1.60 7.43 20.84
CA LYS A 51 -0.76 7.34 22.05
C LYS A 51 0.67 7.85 21.81
N ILE A 52 1.16 7.74 20.58
CA ILE A 52 2.55 8.07 20.21
C ILE A 52 2.71 9.57 19.93
N THR A 53 1.76 10.14 19.20
CA THR A 53 1.84 11.55 18.77
C THR A 53 0.42 12.10 18.53
N LYS A 54 0.27 13.40 18.76
CA LYS A 54 -0.96 14.14 18.41
C LYS A 54 -0.92 14.62 16.96
N ASN A 55 0.26 14.61 16.34
CA ASN A 55 0.47 15.07 14.97
C ASN A 55 0.63 13.84 14.05
N PHE A 56 -0.50 13.22 13.66
CA PHE A 56 -0.48 12.06 12.77
C PHE A 56 -1.56 12.18 11.71
N LYS A 57 -1.33 11.47 10.60
CA LYS A 57 -2.34 11.25 9.55
C LYS A 57 -2.37 9.76 9.21
N LEU A 58 -3.56 9.27 8.88
CA LEU A 58 -3.84 7.88 8.50
C LEU A 58 -4.50 7.86 7.13
N GLY A 59 -4.05 6.98 6.28
CA GLY A 59 -4.67 6.74 4.97
C GLY A 59 -4.75 5.25 4.64
N UNK A 60 -5.66 4.67 3.62
CA UNK A 60 -5.80 3.45 3.36
C UNK A 60 -5.86 3.25 1.99
N GLY A 61 -5.36 2.40 1.53
CA GLY A 61 -5.52 1.92 0.15
C GLY A 61 -5.59 0.41 0.08
N SER A 62 -5.90 -0.09 -1.11
CA SER A 62 -6.06 -1.54 -1.31
C SER A 62 -5.64 -1.95 -2.72
N PHE A 63 -5.38 -3.24 -2.89
CA PHE A 63 -4.98 -3.79 -4.18
C PHE A 63 -5.58 -5.17 -4.38
N VAL A 64 -5.66 -5.57 -5.65
CA VAL A 64 -5.92 -6.93 -6.08
C VAL A 64 -4.84 -7.27 -7.11
N ASP A 65 -5.12 -7.10 -8.42
CA ASP A 65 -4.11 -7.39 -9.44
C ASP A 65 -4.45 -6.67 -10.75
N LYS A 66 -3.54 -6.74 -11.73
CA LYS A 66 -3.72 -6.19 -13.08
C LYS A 66 -4.96 -6.81 -13.75
N VAL A 67 -5.88 -5.95 -14.19
CA VAL A 67 -7.18 -6.38 -14.75
C VAL A 67 -6.98 -6.83 -16.20
N VAL A 68 -6.29 -7.95 -16.38
CA VAL A 68 -5.98 -8.59 -17.66
C VAL A 68 -5.71 -10.08 -17.43
N MET A 69 -6.05 -10.93 -18.42
CA MET A 69 -5.68 -12.35 -18.38
C MET A 69 -4.13 -12.48 -18.39
N PRO A 70 -3.54 -13.40 -17.62
CA PRO A 70 -4.18 -14.48 -16.85
C PRO A 70 -4.50 -14.12 -15.39
N TYR A 71 -4.20 -12.92 -14.92
CA TYR A 71 -4.36 -12.53 -13.51
C TYR A 71 -5.82 -12.35 -13.13
N VAL A 72 -6.59 -11.65 -13.96
CA VAL A 72 -8.00 -11.33 -13.71
C VAL A 72 -8.82 -11.72 -14.94
N SER A 73 -9.99 -12.32 -14.70
CA SER A 73 -10.92 -12.68 -15.77
C SER A 73 -11.46 -11.44 -16.45
N THR A 74 -11.39 -11.40 -17.80
CA THR A 74 -11.92 -10.30 -18.61
C THR A 74 -13.32 -10.57 -19.14
N VAL A 75 -13.98 -11.65 -18.70
CA VAL A 75 -15.39 -11.91 -19.00
C VAL A 75 -16.24 -10.80 -18.37
N PRO A 76 -17.17 -10.16 -19.12
CA PRO A 76 -17.91 -8.99 -18.63
C PRO A 76 -18.56 -9.17 -17.25
N GLU A 77 -19.16 -10.32 -16.99
CA GLU A 77 -19.79 -10.65 -15.72
C GLU A 77 -18.76 -10.69 -14.58
N LYS A 78 -17.56 -11.19 -14.87
CA LYS A 78 -16.47 -11.30 -13.90
C LYS A 78 -15.78 -9.96 -13.64
N LEU A 79 -15.78 -9.07 -14.63
CA LEU A 79 -15.28 -7.71 -14.45
C LEU A 79 -16.19 -6.91 -13.51
N GLN A 80 -17.47 -7.24 -13.44
CA GLN A 80 -18.40 -6.61 -12.51
C GLN A 80 -18.37 -7.25 -11.13
N ALA A 81 -18.32 -8.60 -11.08
CA ALA A 81 -18.34 -9.38 -9.84
C ALA A 81 -17.53 -10.67 -10.06
N PRO A 82 -16.23 -10.65 -9.77
CA PRO A 82 -15.38 -11.83 -9.99
C PRO A 82 -15.81 -13.03 -9.13
N CYS A 83 -16.42 -12.75 -7.98
CA CYS A 83 -16.93 -13.76 -7.06
C CYS A 83 -18.23 -13.27 -6.41
N LYS A 84 -18.88 -14.15 -5.63
CA LYS A 84 -20.11 -13.79 -4.92
C LYS A 84 -19.80 -12.69 -3.88
N ASP A 85 -20.58 -11.63 -3.90
CA ASP A 85 -20.47 -10.48 -3.00
C ASP A 85 -19.12 -9.71 -3.12
N CYS A 86 -18.44 -9.87 -4.25
CA CYS A 86 -17.17 -9.19 -4.54
C CYS A 86 -17.38 -7.87 -5.28
N ALA A 87 -16.53 -6.90 -4.98
CA ALA A 87 -16.40 -5.68 -5.78
C ALA A 87 -15.68 -6.00 -7.11
N SER A 88 -15.83 -5.14 -8.10
CA SER A 88 -15.08 -5.21 -9.38
C SER A 88 -13.57 -5.23 -9.12
N PRO A 89 -12.80 -6.00 -9.89
CA PRO A 89 -11.35 -6.06 -9.69
C PRO A 89 -10.65 -4.78 -10.12
N TYR A 90 -9.49 -4.49 -9.52
CA TYR A 90 -8.67 -3.31 -9.81
C TYR A 90 -7.21 -3.60 -9.44
N GLY A 91 -6.29 -2.85 -10.00
CA GLY A 91 -4.88 -2.96 -9.65
C GLY A 91 -4.60 -2.38 -8.27
N PHE A 92 -4.70 -1.06 -8.15
CA PHE A 92 -4.55 -0.36 -6.88
C PHE A 92 -5.59 0.75 -6.77
N ARG A 93 -6.11 0.94 -5.55
CA ARG A 93 -7.08 1.98 -5.21
C ARG A 93 -6.65 2.68 -3.93
N ASN A 94 -6.53 4.01 -4.00
CA ASN A 94 -6.35 4.87 -2.83
C ASN A 94 -7.73 5.18 -2.26
N ALA A 95 -8.16 4.39 -1.28
CA ALA A 95 -9.52 4.47 -0.73
C ALA A 95 -9.72 5.68 0.19
N LEU A 96 -8.64 6.15 0.83
CA LEU A 96 -8.68 7.30 1.74
C LEU A 96 -7.32 7.98 1.76
N PRO A 97 -7.21 9.18 1.19
CA PRO A 97 -5.99 9.99 1.37
C PRO A 97 -5.73 10.26 2.85
N LEU A 98 -4.50 10.61 3.19
CA LEU A 98 -4.08 10.83 4.58
C LEU A 98 -4.96 11.89 5.27
N THR A 99 -5.50 11.53 6.41
CA THR A 99 -6.39 12.38 7.23
C THR A 99 -6.07 12.19 8.71
N SER A 100 -6.29 13.24 9.50
CA SER A 100 -6.21 13.15 10.96
C SER A 100 -7.48 12.53 11.58
N ASN A 101 -8.48 12.22 10.75
CA ASN A 101 -9.76 11.65 11.22
C ASN A 101 -9.63 10.11 11.33
N ALA A 102 -9.29 9.65 12.54
CA ALA A 102 -9.10 8.23 12.83
C ALA A 102 -10.40 7.42 12.65
N ASP A 103 -11.56 8.02 12.93
CA ASP A 103 -12.86 7.34 12.75
C ASP A 103 -13.16 7.09 11.26
N ALA A 104 -12.84 8.07 10.41
CA ALA A 104 -13.01 7.93 8.96
C ALA A 104 -12.11 6.79 8.44
N PHE A 105 -10.87 6.73 8.92
CA PHE A 105 -9.93 5.65 8.59
C PHE A 105 -10.47 4.29 9.00
N ALA A 106 -10.86 4.13 10.28
CA ALA A 106 -11.37 2.85 10.81
C ALA A 106 -12.60 2.37 10.02
N LYS A 107 -13.54 3.29 9.70
CA LYS A 107 -14.73 2.97 8.90
C LYS A 107 -14.39 2.53 7.48
N LYS A 108 -13.40 3.17 6.84
CA LYS A 108 -12.99 2.80 5.48
C LYS A 108 -12.37 1.39 5.46
N VAL A 109 -11.52 1.07 6.42
CA VAL A 109 -10.92 -0.27 6.55
C VAL A 109 -12.02 -1.31 6.79
N GLN A 110 -12.90 -1.06 7.77
CA GLN A 110 -13.96 -1.99 8.16
C GLN A 110 -14.90 -2.33 6.98
N ASN A 111 -15.22 -1.34 6.17
CA ASN A 111 -16.22 -1.49 5.09
C ASN A 111 -15.59 -1.79 3.72
N ALA A 112 -14.28 -1.99 3.65
CA ALA A 112 -13.60 -2.29 2.40
C ALA A 112 -14.09 -3.64 1.83
N PRO A 113 -14.64 -3.66 0.61
CA PRO A 113 -15.12 -4.92 0.04
C PRO A 113 -13.97 -5.72 -0.56
N VAL A 114 -14.03 -7.04 -0.42
CA VAL A 114 -13.08 -7.92 -1.13
C VAL A 114 -13.44 -7.98 -2.62
N SER A 115 -12.45 -8.31 -3.43
CA SER A 115 -12.58 -8.56 -4.85
C SER A 115 -11.92 -9.91 -5.17
N GLY A 116 -11.61 -10.18 -6.43
CA GLY A 116 -10.99 -11.46 -6.77
C GLY A 116 -10.24 -11.43 -8.08
N ASN A 117 -9.27 -12.32 -8.16
CA ASN A 117 -8.43 -12.56 -9.32
C ASN A 117 -8.41 -14.07 -9.63
N LEU A 118 -7.46 -14.54 -10.44
CA LEU A 118 -7.42 -15.93 -10.93
C LEU A 118 -6.20 -16.72 -10.42
N ASP A 119 -5.15 -16.04 -10.00
CA ASP A 119 -3.90 -16.68 -9.58
C ASP A 119 -3.53 -16.29 -8.14
N ALA A 120 -2.53 -16.95 -7.59
CA ALA A 120 -2.18 -16.80 -6.18
C ALA A 120 -1.31 -15.56 -5.89
N PRO A 121 -0.32 -15.22 -6.73
CA PRO A 121 0.41 -13.97 -6.49
C PRO A 121 -0.48 -12.76 -6.77
N GLU A 122 -0.26 -11.69 -6.05
CA GLU A 122 -1.09 -10.48 -6.10
C GLU A 122 -0.29 -9.27 -6.62
N GLY A 123 -1.01 -8.19 -6.96
CA GLY A 123 -0.43 -6.96 -7.51
C GLY A 123 0.15 -5.99 -6.46
N GLY A 124 0.61 -6.52 -5.34
CA GLY A 124 1.07 -5.70 -4.21
C GLY A 124 2.22 -4.74 -4.54
N PHE A 125 3.13 -5.12 -5.43
CA PHE A 125 4.27 -4.25 -5.80
C PHE A 125 3.82 -3.01 -6.58
N ASP A 126 2.82 -3.13 -7.48
CA ASP A 126 2.21 -1.98 -8.15
C ASP A 126 1.65 -1.01 -7.09
N ALA A 127 0.94 -1.56 -6.10
CA ALA A 127 0.31 -0.78 -5.04
C ALA A 127 1.34 -0.06 -4.16
N ILE A 128 2.39 -0.77 -3.72
CA ILE A 128 3.48 -0.18 -2.93
C ILE A 128 4.13 0.97 -3.73
N MET A 129 4.42 0.73 -5.02
CA MET A 129 5.04 1.76 -5.88
C MET A 129 4.17 3.02 -5.92
N GLN A 130 2.88 2.89 -6.24
CA GLN A 130 1.99 4.06 -6.33
C GLN A 130 1.80 4.74 -4.96
N ALA A 131 1.72 3.97 -3.87
CA ALA A 131 1.63 4.53 -2.51
C ALA A 131 2.86 5.39 -2.17
N ILE A 132 4.05 4.99 -2.64
CA ILE A 132 5.30 5.71 -2.35
C ILE A 132 5.48 6.93 -3.27
N VAL A 133 5.21 6.78 -4.58
CA VAL A 133 5.56 7.84 -5.55
C VAL A 133 4.48 8.91 -5.71
N CYS A 134 3.21 8.63 -5.36
CA CYS A 134 2.10 9.57 -5.54
C CYS A 134 1.89 10.46 -4.30
N GLN A 135 2.94 11.10 -3.85
CA GLN A 135 2.94 11.86 -2.58
C GLN A 135 1.86 12.94 -2.51
N GLU A 136 1.66 13.68 -3.61
CA GLU A 136 0.66 14.77 -3.66
C GLU A 136 -0.76 14.20 -3.60
N LYS A 137 -1.02 13.10 -4.30
CA LYS A 137 -2.35 12.46 -4.36
C LYS A 137 -2.73 11.86 -3.00
N HIS A 138 -1.74 11.41 -2.21
CA HIS A 138 -1.97 10.83 -0.88
C HIS A 138 -1.91 11.89 0.24
N GLN A 139 -1.60 13.15 -0.08
CA GLN A 139 -1.53 14.28 0.85
C GLN A 139 -0.47 14.10 1.94
N LEU A 140 0.69 13.53 1.58
CA LEU A 140 1.81 13.32 2.49
C LEU A 140 2.38 14.67 2.98
N GLU A 141 2.64 14.74 4.28
CA GLU A 141 3.20 15.94 4.88
C GLU A 141 4.72 16.02 4.70
N ALA A 142 5.22 17.18 4.34
CA ALA A 142 6.66 17.41 4.23
C ALA A 142 7.31 17.29 5.62
N GLY A 143 8.33 16.46 5.71
CA GLY A 143 9.06 16.23 6.96
C GLY A 143 8.43 15.22 7.90
N ALA A 144 7.27 14.66 7.58
CA ALA A 144 6.67 13.60 8.40
C ALA A 144 7.44 12.28 8.27
N ARG A 145 7.47 11.52 9.36
CA ARG A 145 7.94 10.14 9.35
C ARG A 145 6.88 9.28 8.65
N ARG A 146 7.28 8.59 7.59
CA ARG A 146 6.35 7.85 6.74
C ARG A 146 6.40 6.36 7.04
N LEU A 147 5.25 5.81 7.38
CA LEU A 147 5.07 4.39 7.68
C LEU A 147 4.10 3.80 6.67
N LEU A 148 4.49 2.71 6.02
CA LEU A 148 3.63 1.94 5.14
C LEU A 148 3.41 0.58 5.78
N VAL A 149 2.18 0.29 6.16
CA VAL A 149 1.78 -1.03 6.69
C VAL A 149 1.14 -1.79 5.52
N PHE A 150 1.71 -2.93 5.17
CA PHE A 150 1.29 -3.74 4.03
C PHE A 150 0.83 -5.09 4.55
N SER A 151 -0.42 -5.45 4.31
CA SER A 151 -1.00 -6.73 4.76
C SER A 151 -1.44 -7.57 3.57
N THR A 152 -1.11 -8.86 3.60
CA THR A 152 -1.42 -9.83 2.54
C THR A 152 -1.31 -11.26 3.11
N ASP A 153 -1.97 -12.22 2.46
CA ASP A 153 -1.83 -13.66 2.72
C ASP A 153 -1.11 -14.37 1.56
N ALA A 154 -0.70 -13.63 0.53
CA ALA A 154 -0.21 -14.19 -0.73
C ALA A 154 1.17 -13.64 -1.10
N GLY A 155 1.82 -14.30 -2.03
CA GLY A 155 3.01 -13.77 -2.70
C GLY A 155 2.65 -12.59 -3.61
N PHE A 156 3.64 -12.01 -4.26
CA PHE A 156 3.45 -10.84 -5.11
C PHE A 156 4.11 -11.04 -6.47
N HIS A 157 3.50 -10.47 -7.49
CA HIS A 157 4.10 -10.34 -8.82
C HIS A 157 5.20 -9.28 -8.81
N TYR A 158 6.22 -9.47 -9.64
CA TYR A 158 7.34 -8.53 -9.81
C TYR A 158 7.74 -8.46 -11.29
N ALA A 159 8.68 -7.58 -11.60
CA ALA A 159 9.12 -7.29 -12.98
C ALA A 159 9.43 -8.56 -13.77
N GLY A 160 8.83 -8.68 -14.92
CA GLY A 160 8.88 -9.84 -15.80
C GLY A 160 7.58 -10.62 -15.85
N ASP A 161 6.81 -10.63 -14.77
CA ASP A 161 5.56 -11.38 -14.70
C ASP A 161 4.50 -10.80 -15.65
N GLY A 162 4.48 -9.47 -15.83
CA GLY A 162 3.53 -8.81 -16.71
C GLY A 162 3.52 -9.36 -18.14
N LYS A 163 4.60 -10.02 -18.56
CA LYS A 163 4.69 -10.65 -19.89
C LYS A 163 3.62 -11.71 -20.12
N LEU A 164 3.19 -12.39 -19.06
CA LEU A 164 2.11 -13.39 -19.13
C LEU A 164 0.79 -12.75 -19.60
N GLY A 165 0.56 -11.49 -19.23
CA GLY A 165 -0.59 -10.69 -19.68
C GLY A 165 -0.29 -9.82 -20.91
N GLY A 166 0.84 -10.04 -21.58
CA GLY A 166 1.25 -9.27 -22.76
C GLY A 166 1.79 -7.88 -22.41
N ILE A 167 2.05 -7.60 -21.15
CA ILE A 167 2.54 -6.29 -20.69
C ILE A 167 4.06 -6.32 -20.62
N VAL A 168 4.70 -5.71 -21.61
CA VAL A 168 6.18 -5.77 -21.76
C VAL A 168 6.87 -4.43 -21.45
N LYS A 169 6.11 -3.33 -21.36
CA LYS A 169 6.69 -2.02 -21.05
C LYS A 169 7.12 -2.01 -19.58
N PRO A 170 8.38 -1.74 -19.26
CA PRO A 170 8.82 -1.72 -17.87
C PRO A 170 8.10 -0.65 -17.04
N ASN A 171 7.95 -0.90 -15.75
CA ASN A 171 7.45 0.09 -14.78
C ASN A 171 8.42 1.27 -14.73
N ASP A 172 7.91 2.49 -14.85
CA ASP A 172 8.74 3.70 -14.91
C ASP A 172 8.95 4.36 -13.53
N GLY A 173 8.38 3.80 -12.46
CA GLY A 173 8.52 4.31 -11.10
C GLY A 173 7.87 5.67 -10.88
N LYS A 174 6.86 6.01 -11.66
CA LYS A 174 6.17 7.33 -11.58
C LYS A 174 4.74 7.15 -11.09
N CYS A 175 4.19 8.25 -10.59
CA CYS A 175 2.79 8.32 -10.17
C CYS A 175 1.86 8.34 -11.39
N HIS A 176 0.90 7.42 -11.42
CA HIS A 176 -0.09 7.29 -12.50
C HIS A 176 -1.50 7.06 -11.94
N MET A 177 -1.87 7.86 -10.95
CA MET A 177 -3.25 7.87 -10.45
C MET A 177 -4.14 8.69 -11.39
N ASP A 178 -5.42 8.41 -11.36
CA ASP A 178 -6.42 9.22 -12.06
C ASP A 178 -6.49 10.65 -11.48
N ASP A 179 -7.30 11.51 -12.07
CA ASP A 179 -7.41 12.92 -11.67
C ASP A 179 -7.88 13.06 -10.22
N ASP A 180 -8.76 12.18 -9.77
CA ASP A 180 -9.27 12.16 -8.40
C ASP A 180 -8.28 11.57 -7.40
N GLY A 181 -7.20 10.93 -7.87
CA GLY A 181 -6.20 10.28 -7.04
C GLY A 181 -6.70 8.98 -6.41
N GLU A 182 -7.70 8.36 -7.03
CA GLU A 182 -8.32 7.14 -6.48
C GLU A 182 -7.78 5.87 -7.12
N TYR A 183 -7.70 5.79 -8.46
CA TYR A 183 -7.33 4.54 -9.15
C TYR A 183 -6.01 4.65 -9.90
N TYR A 184 -5.22 3.59 -9.85
CA TYR A 184 -4.00 3.43 -10.65
C TYR A 184 -4.38 3.14 -12.10
N THR A 185 -4.04 4.06 -13.01
CA THR A 185 -4.48 4.03 -14.42
C THR A 185 -3.54 3.22 -15.33
N HIS A 186 -2.31 2.97 -14.91
CA HIS A 186 -1.29 2.31 -15.74
C HIS A 186 -1.09 0.84 -15.39
N SER A 187 -1.97 0.25 -14.60
CA SER A 187 -1.89 -1.13 -14.14
C SER A 187 -1.69 -2.13 -15.31
N THR A 188 -2.42 -1.95 -16.41
CA THR A 188 -2.33 -2.82 -17.60
C THR A 188 -1.43 -2.25 -18.71
N LEU A 189 -0.79 -1.10 -18.48
CA LEU A 189 0.07 -0.43 -19.47
C LEU A 189 1.57 -0.65 -19.18
N GLN A 190 1.92 -1.00 -17.95
CA GLN A 190 3.31 -1.23 -17.51
C GLN A 190 3.41 -2.54 -16.73
N ASP A 191 4.57 -3.18 -16.83
CA ASP A 191 4.92 -4.36 -16.04
C ASP A 191 4.92 -4.02 -14.53
N TYR A 192 4.92 -5.03 -13.70
CA TYR A 192 5.11 -4.85 -12.25
C TYR A 192 6.50 -4.23 -11.97
N PRO A 193 6.65 -3.47 -10.89
CA PRO A 193 7.98 -2.98 -10.52
C PRO A 193 8.90 -4.12 -10.07
N SER A 194 10.18 -3.91 -10.23
CA SER A 194 11.19 -4.83 -9.69
C SER A 194 11.37 -4.58 -8.18
N VAL A 195 11.96 -5.55 -7.49
CA VAL A 195 12.34 -5.42 -6.07
C VAL A 195 13.22 -4.17 -5.86
N SER A 196 14.19 -3.96 -6.76
CA SER A 196 15.06 -2.79 -6.65
C SER A 196 14.31 -1.47 -6.81
N GLN A 197 13.34 -1.41 -7.74
CA GLN A 197 12.53 -0.20 -7.93
C GLN A 197 11.69 0.13 -6.69
N VAL A 198 11.18 -0.87 -6.00
CA VAL A 198 10.42 -0.67 -4.76
C VAL A 198 11.36 -0.26 -3.61
N SER A 199 12.57 -0.83 -3.57
CA SER A 199 13.54 -0.58 -2.49
C SER A 199 14.20 0.81 -2.56
N ILE A 200 14.51 1.29 -3.77
CA ILE A 200 15.26 2.56 -3.95
C ILE A 200 14.55 3.76 -3.31
N PRO A 201 13.25 4.00 -3.55
CA PRO A 201 12.58 5.13 -2.92
C PRO A 201 12.50 5.04 -1.40
N THR A 202 12.58 3.83 -0.83
CA THR A 202 12.54 3.66 0.63
C THR A 202 13.87 4.03 1.29
N PHE A 203 14.98 4.00 0.54
CA PHE A 203 16.32 4.26 1.09
C PHE A 203 16.91 5.63 0.71
N LEU A 204 16.62 6.11 -0.50
CA LEU A 204 17.33 7.27 -1.05
C LEU A 204 16.58 8.60 -0.98
N SER A 205 15.28 8.60 -0.67
CA SER A 205 14.56 9.85 -0.53
C SER A 205 14.87 10.51 0.82
N THR A 206 14.88 11.82 0.85
CA THR A 206 15.02 12.61 2.08
C THR A 206 13.91 12.29 3.10
N CYS A 207 12.87 11.61 2.63
CA CYS A 207 11.76 11.12 3.45
C CYS A 207 11.60 9.61 3.19
N SER A 208 12.46 8.81 3.81
CA SER A 208 12.41 7.36 3.65
C SER A 208 11.16 6.77 4.31
N TYR A 209 10.51 5.87 3.59
CA TYR A 209 9.41 5.05 4.13
C TYR A 209 9.97 3.92 4.97
N LYS A 210 9.29 3.63 6.08
CA LYS A 210 9.47 2.36 6.79
C LYS A 210 8.29 1.46 6.43
N ILE A 211 8.58 0.33 5.80
CA ILE A 211 7.56 -0.63 5.37
C ILE A 211 7.48 -1.75 6.42
N PHE A 212 6.28 -2.00 6.91
CA PHE A 212 5.97 -3.10 7.81
C PHE A 212 5.10 -4.11 7.05
N LEU A 213 5.60 -5.34 6.92
CA LEU A 213 4.90 -6.43 6.25
C LEU A 213 4.16 -7.26 7.29
N ILE A 214 2.89 -7.51 7.06
CA ILE A 214 2.05 -8.35 7.91
C ILE A 214 1.49 -9.45 7.00
N PHE A 215 1.89 -10.69 7.29
CA PHE A 215 1.40 -11.85 6.55
C PHE A 215 0.37 -12.59 7.40
N PHE A 216 -0.76 -12.88 6.79
CA PHE A 216 -1.76 -13.78 7.34
C PHE A 216 -1.41 -15.20 6.88
N LEU A 217 -1.37 -16.14 7.82
CA LEU A 217 -1.00 -17.53 7.54
C LEU A 217 -2.24 -18.41 7.73
N HIS A 218 -2.60 -19.12 6.68
CA HIS A 218 -3.72 -20.08 6.67
C HIS A 218 -3.24 -21.52 6.87
#